data_625ec9ffcf92d2b94b247c154902b79c
#
_entry.id   625ec9ffcf92d2b94b247c154902b79c
#
_cell.length_a   1.000
_cell.length_b   1.000
_cell.length_c   1.000
_cell.angle_alpha   90.00
_cell.angle_beta   90.00
_cell.angle_gamma   90.00
#
_symmetry.space_group_name_H-M   'P 1'
#
loop_
_entity.id
_entity.type
_entity.pdbx_description
1 polymer ?
#
loop_
_entity_poly.entity_id
_entity_poly.type
_entity_poly.pdbx_seq_one_letter_code
_entity_poly.pdbx_strand_id
1 'polypeptide(L)'
;MTAVVFDVGETLVDETRNWEHVADACGVPRFTLMALVGAAAARGESHRRVRDWLDIDPPRVAFLHDELYPDSVPCLRRLKERGFFVGAVGNMAIDHEPLIRAYVDFVSSSERWGVEKPAPEFFERVLLETDRAPAEVAYVGDHAVNDTEPALAAGMVAVHIRRGPWGYLLEPPSAAIRIRSLDELPEVLP
;
A
#
# COMPACT_ATOMS: atom_id res chain seq x y z
N MET A 1 3.27 -21.08 -0.49
CA MET A 1 2.78 -19.79 0.04
C MET A 1 1.40 -19.98 0.64
N THR A 2 1.15 -19.39 1.81
CA THR A 2 -0.09 -19.59 2.56
C THR A 2 -0.73 -18.28 3.06
N ALA A 3 -0.01 -17.15 2.97
CA ALA A 3 -0.53 -15.83 3.32
C ALA A 3 -0.17 -14.77 2.28
N VAL A 4 -1.07 -13.78 2.11
CA VAL A 4 -0.86 -12.60 1.27
C VAL A 4 -1.25 -11.36 2.06
N VAL A 5 -0.33 -10.41 2.18
CA VAL A 5 -0.54 -9.16 2.88
C VAL A 5 -0.38 -8.00 1.91
N PHE A 6 -1.32 -7.09 1.93
CA PHE A 6 -1.37 -5.95 1.00
C PHE A 6 -1.03 -4.65 1.71
N ASP A 7 -0.27 -3.81 1.05
CA ASP A 7 -0.36 -2.38 1.28
C ASP A 7 -1.74 -1.86 0.90
N VAL A 8 -2.07 -0.63 1.27
CA VAL A 8 -3.41 -0.07 1.14
C VAL A 8 -3.46 1.03 0.09
N GLY A 9 -2.78 2.15 0.32
CA GLY A 9 -2.77 3.27 -0.62
C GLY A 9 -2.13 2.89 -1.95
N GLU A 10 -2.70 3.29 -3.07
CA GLU A 10 -2.22 2.97 -4.42
C GLU A 10 -1.99 1.46 -4.69
N THR A 11 -2.45 0.60 -3.76
CA THR A 11 -2.44 -0.85 -3.92
C THR A 11 -3.85 -1.41 -3.94
N LEU A 12 -4.64 -1.19 -2.88
CA LEU A 12 -6.05 -1.54 -2.79
C LEU A 12 -6.97 -0.35 -3.01
N VAL A 13 -6.51 0.86 -2.69
CA VAL A 13 -7.26 2.12 -2.72
C VAL A 13 -6.62 3.09 -3.70
N ASP A 14 -7.43 3.69 -4.56
CA ASP A 14 -7.07 4.81 -5.41
C ASP A 14 -7.10 6.10 -4.57
N GLU A 15 -5.96 6.68 -4.30
CA GLU A 15 -5.84 7.87 -3.47
C GLU A 15 -6.16 9.19 -4.20
N THR A 16 -6.58 9.15 -5.46
CA THR A 16 -6.85 10.36 -6.27
C THR A 16 -7.78 11.33 -5.54
N ARG A 17 -8.91 10.82 -5.02
CA ARG A 17 -9.89 11.64 -4.31
C ARG A 17 -9.38 12.22 -2.99
N ASN A 18 -8.55 11.44 -2.27
CA ASN A 18 -7.88 11.92 -1.07
C ASN A 18 -6.99 13.14 -1.40
N TRP A 19 -6.17 13.03 -2.45
CA TRP A 19 -5.31 14.13 -2.90
C TRP A 19 -6.09 15.33 -3.42
N GLU A 20 -7.22 15.12 -4.12
CA GLU A 20 -8.12 16.20 -4.52
C GLU A 20 -8.70 16.93 -3.31
N HIS A 21 -9.13 16.18 -2.29
CA HIS A 21 -9.66 16.77 -1.06
C HIS A 21 -8.60 17.56 -0.30
N VAL A 22 -7.39 17.04 -0.20
CA VAL A 22 -6.24 17.76 0.39
C VAL A 22 -5.98 19.07 -0.36
N ALA A 23 -5.98 19.03 -1.69
CA ALA A 23 -5.78 20.22 -2.51
C ALA A 23 -6.85 21.31 -2.24
N ASP A 24 -8.12 20.88 -2.27
CA ASP A 24 -9.26 21.77 -2.06
C ASP A 24 -9.25 22.38 -0.65
N ALA A 25 -9.01 21.56 0.38
CA ALA A 25 -8.98 22.00 1.77
C ALA A 25 -7.83 22.98 2.06
N CYS A 26 -6.70 22.83 1.36
CA CYS A 26 -5.54 23.70 1.51
C CYS A 26 -5.53 24.87 0.51
N GLY A 27 -6.54 25.00 -0.37
CA GLY A 27 -6.60 26.06 -1.38
C GLY A 27 -5.52 25.95 -2.46
N VAL A 28 -4.96 24.75 -2.67
CA VAL A 28 -3.96 24.49 -3.71
C VAL A 28 -4.67 23.96 -4.96
N PRO A 29 -4.33 24.43 -6.18
CA PRO A 29 -4.88 23.81 -7.39
C PRO A 29 -4.55 22.32 -7.44
N ARG A 30 -5.56 21.45 -7.69
CA ARG A 30 -5.43 19.99 -7.69
C ARG A 30 -4.29 19.48 -8.59
N PHE A 31 -4.20 20.04 -9.81
CA PHE A 31 -3.11 19.72 -10.74
C PHE A 31 -1.72 20.06 -10.16
N THR A 32 -1.59 21.20 -9.46
CA THR A 32 -0.33 21.59 -8.83
C THR A 32 0.07 20.61 -7.73
N LEU A 33 -0.87 20.25 -6.84
CA LEU A 33 -0.61 19.29 -5.78
C LEU A 33 -0.18 17.93 -6.34
N MET A 34 -0.94 17.39 -7.30
CA MET A 34 -0.64 16.09 -7.92
C MET A 34 0.69 16.10 -8.69
N ALA A 35 1.02 17.20 -9.37
CA ALA A 35 2.32 17.33 -10.03
C ALA A 35 3.48 17.32 -9.02
N LEU A 36 3.31 17.94 -7.85
CA LEU A 36 4.31 17.92 -6.79
C LEU A 36 4.42 16.55 -6.11
N VAL A 37 3.32 15.81 -5.93
CA VAL A 37 3.34 14.41 -5.49
C VAL A 37 4.15 13.57 -6.47
N GLY A 38 3.88 13.69 -7.78
CA GLY A 38 4.67 13.02 -8.81
C GLY A 38 6.15 13.43 -8.81
N ALA A 39 6.46 14.70 -8.52
CA ALA A 39 7.84 15.19 -8.40
C ALA A 39 8.56 14.60 -7.17
N ALA A 40 7.86 14.44 -6.04
CA ALA A 40 8.39 13.76 -4.87
C ALA A 40 8.67 12.30 -5.17
N ALA A 41 7.72 11.60 -5.79
CA ALA A 41 7.89 10.21 -6.21
C ALA A 41 9.09 10.02 -7.15
N ALA A 42 9.26 10.88 -8.15
CA ALA A 42 10.39 10.83 -9.09
C ALA A 42 11.76 11.03 -8.41
N ARG A 43 11.79 11.62 -7.22
CA ARG A 43 12.99 11.79 -6.39
C ARG A 43 13.18 10.70 -5.34
N GLY A 44 12.24 9.74 -5.25
CA GLY A 44 12.22 8.76 -4.17
C GLY A 44 11.90 9.36 -2.80
N GLU A 45 11.30 10.56 -2.77
CA GLU A 45 10.93 11.28 -1.55
C GLU A 45 9.51 10.91 -1.10
N SER A 46 9.24 11.01 0.20
CA SER A 46 7.89 10.85 0.74
C SER A 46 6.96 11.98 0.27
N HIS A 47 5.68 11.67 0.08
CA HIS A 47 4.63 12.67 -0.16
C HIS A 47 4.58 13.78 0.92
N ARG A 48 5.06 13.50 2.14
CA ARG A 48 5.16 14.50 3.22
C ARG A 48 5.99 15.71 2.78
N ARG A 49 6.95 15.52 1.86
CA ARG A 49 7.77 16.59 1.29
C ARG A 49 6.93 17.66 0.57
N VAL A 50 5.80 17.29 0.01
CA VAL A 50 4.88 18.21 -0.66
C VAL A 50 4.27 19.20 0.34
N ARG A 51 4.02 18.77 1.58
CA ARG A 51 3.56 19.66 2.65
C ARG A 51 4.57 20.76 2.94
N ASP A 52 5.86 20.37 3.02
CA ASP A 52 6.95 21.32 3.25
C ASP A 52 7.09 22.34 2.10
N TRP A 53 6.98 21.87 0.84
CA TRP A 53 7.10 22.74 -0.34
C TRP A 53 5.96 23.75 -0.45
N LEU A 54 4.78 23.36 0.00
CA LEU A 54 3.57 24.18 -0.10
C LEU A 54 3.24 24.92 1.20
N ASP A 55 3.97 24.65 2.29
CA ASP A 55 3.69 25.17 3.63
C ASP A 55 2.23 24.92 4.04
N ILE A 56 1.75 23.68 3.88
CA ILE A 56 0.38 23.27 4.17
C ILE A 56 0.32 22.22 5.28
N ASP A 57 -0.75 22.28 6.07
CA ASP A 57 -1.12 21.26 7.05
C ASP A 57 -2.49 20.64 6.64
N PRO A 58 -2.48 19.57 5.82
CA PRO A 58 -3.71 19.00 5.30
C PRO A 58 -4.53 18.33 6.40
N PRO A 59 -5.88 18.42 6.30
CA PRO A 59 -6.77 17.70 7.20
C PRO A 59 -6.64 16.19 7.01
N ARG A 60 -7.01 15.44 8.05
CA ARG A 60 -7.22 13.99 7.94
C ARG A 60 -8.46 13.71 7.10
N VAL A 61 -8.34 12.79 6.17
CA VAL A 61 -9.44 12.33 5.32
C VAL A 61 -9.50 10.80 5.43
N ALA A 62 -10.68 10.26 5.73
CA ALA A 62 -10.90 8.82 5.71
C ALA A 62 -11.20 8.35 4.29
N PHE A 63 -10.69 7.17 3.92
CA PHE A 63 -11.02 6.54 2.65
C PHE A 63 -12.49 6.11 2.58
N LEU A 64 -13.07 6.18 1.39
CA LEU A 64 -14.43 5.77 1.11
C LEU A 64 -14.46 4.46 0.31
N HIS A 65 -15.58 3.74 0.38
CA HIS A 65 -15.71 2.43 -0.28
C HIS A 65 -15.57 2.50 -1.81
N ASP A 66 -16.00 3.58 -2.43
CA ASP A 66 -15.88 3.81 -3.86
C ASP A 66 -14.47 4.21 -4.32
N GLU A 67 -13.53 4.32 -3.39
CA GLU A 67 -12.10 4.53 -3.66
C GLU A 67 -11.30 3.22 -3.77
N LEU A 68 -11.90 2.07 -3.46
CA LEU A 68 -11.26 0.78 -3.74
C LEU A 68 -11.09 0.58 -5.24
N TYR A 69 -9.89 0.17 -5.67
CA TYR A 69 -9.69 -0.23 -7.06
C TYR A 69 -10.68 -1.35 -7.45
N PRO A 70 -11.18 -1.38 -8.69
CA PRO A 70 -12.18 -2.37 -9.11
C PRO A 70 -11.77 -3.83 -8.93
N ASP A 71 -10.48 -4.12 -9.00
CA ASP A 71 -9.91 -5.46 -8.84
C ASP A 71 -9.57 -5.82 -7.38
N SER A 72 -9.65 -4.87 -6.43
CA SER A 72 -9.27 -5.10 -5.03
C SER A 72 -10.16 -6.14 -4.36
N VAL A 73 -11.45 -5.88 -4.26
CA VAL A 73 -12.39 -6.81 -3.58
C VAL A 73 -12.47 -8.17 -4.28
N PRO A 74 -12.55 -8.25 -5.63
CA PRO A 74 -12.49 -9.53 -6.33
C PRO A 74 -11.22 -10.33 -6.02
N CYS A 75 -10.05 -9.69 -6.02
CA CYS A 75 -8.78 -10.35 -5.70
C CYS A 75 -8.77 -10.89 -4.26
N LEU A 76 -9.12 -10.07 -3.27
CA LEU A 76 -9.15 -10.48 -1.86
C LEU A 76 -10.06 -11.69 -1.64
N ARG A 77 -11.27 -11.70 -2.23
CA ARG A 77 -12.21 -12.83 -2.16
C ARG A 77 -11.62 -14.09 -2.79
N ARG A 78 -11.07 -13.97 -4.00
CA ARG A 78 -10.48 -15.10 -4.74
C ARG A 78 -9.31 -15.75 -3.99
N LEU A 79 -8.49 -14.95 -3.31
CA LEU A 79 -7.40 -15.47 -2.48
C LEU A 79 -7.94 -16.23 -1.26
N LYS A 80 -8.96 -15.69 -0.58
CA LYS A 80 -9.62 -16.36 0.55
C LYS A 80 -10.30 -17.68 0.12
N GLU A 81 -10.99 -17.70 -1.02
CA GLU A 81 -11.58 -18.89 -1.61
C GLU A 81 -10.54 -19.98 -1.93
N ARG A 82 -9.31 -19.55 -2.26
CA ARG A 82 -8.16 -20.46 -2.46
C ARG A 82 -7.46 -20.89 -1.16
N GLY A 83 -7.95 -20.44 -0.01
CA GLY A 83 -7.44 -20.81 1.30
C GLY A 83 -6.24 -20.00 1.80
N PHE A 84 -5.89 -18.88 1.16
CA PHE A 84 -4.87 -17.97 1.68
C PHE A 84 -5.38 -17.23 2.91
N PHE A 85 -4.50 -17.02 3.88
CA PHE A 85 -4.69 -16.00 4.92
C PHE A 85 -4.42 -14.62 4.31
N VAL A 86 -5.39 -13.72 4.36
CA VAL A 86 -5.32 -12.42 3.68
C VAL A 86 -5.28 -11.30 4.69
N GLY A 87 -4.25 -10.45 4.59
CA GLY A 87 -4.09 -9.27 5.43
C GLY A 87 -3.97 -7.98 4.63
N ALA A 88 -4.21 -6.85 5.30
CA ALA A 88 -3.92 -5.53 4.75
C ALA A 88 -3.33 -4.62 5.82
N VAL A 89 -2.22 -3.95 5.50
CA VAL A 89 -1.57 -3.01 6.42
C VAL A 89 -0.68 -2.03 5.65
N GLY A 90 -0.82 -0.74 5.94
CA GLY A 90 -0.09 0.32 5.26
C GLY A 90 0.34 1.45 6.21
N ASN A 91 1.10 2.39 5.66
CA ASN A 91 1.41 3.65 6.33
C ASN A 91 0.18 4.56 6.33
N MET A 92 -0.78 4.25 7.19
CA MET A 92 -2.08 4.92 7.22
C MET A 92 -2.57 5.16 8.64
N ALA A 93 -3.61 5.99 8.77
CA ALA A 93 -4.33 6.23 10.01
C ALA A 93 -5.27 5.06 10.34
N ILE A 94 -5.61 4.92 11.62
CA ILE A 94 -6.55 3.88 12.12
C ILE A 94 -7.92 4.01 11.46
N ASP A 95 -8.35 5.22 11.14
CA ASP A 95 -9.66 5.51 10.54
C ASP A 95 -9.85 4.90 9.13
N HIS A 96 -8.78 4.44 8.49
CA HIS A 96 -8.83 3.78 7.20
C HIS A 96 -9.09 2.26 7.29
N GLU A 97 -8.82 1.64 8.46
CA GLU A 97 -8.97 0.19 8.64
C GLU A 97 -10.41 -0.34 8.41
N PRO A 98 -11.49 0.37 8.82
CA PRO A 98 -12.86 -0.12 8.64
C PRO A 98 -13.23 -0.41 7.18
N LEU A 99 -12.66 0.33 6.22
CA LEU A 99 -12.92 0.16 4.80
C LEU A 99 -12.61 -1.26 4.31
N ILE A 100 -11.51 -1.83 4.81
CA ILE A 100 -10.94 -3.09 4.29
C ILE A 100 -11.28 -4.27 5.18
N ARG A 101 -11.61 -4.03 6.45
CA ARG A 101 -11.82 -5.07 7.47
C ARG A 101 -12.77 -6.19 7.06
N ALA A 102 -13.81 -5.90 6.29
CA ALA A 102 -14.79 -6.90 5.86
C ALA A 102 -14.24 -7.92 4.84
N TYR A 103 -13.10 -7.63 4.20
CA TYR A 103 -12.56 -8.40 3.09
C TYR A 103 -11.32 -9.21 3.44
N VAL A 104 -10.72 -8.99 4.62
CA VAL A 104 -9.44 -9.57 5.04
C VAL A 104 -9.57 -10.31 6.37
N ASP A 105 -8.59 -11.17 6.69
CA ASP A 105 -8.53 -11.87 7.97
C ASP A 105 -7.92 -10.98 9.05
N PHE A 106 -6.97 -10.10 8.68
CA PHE A 106 -6.55 -9.01 9.55
C PHE A 106 -6.35 -7.69 8.78
N VAL A 107 -6.55 -6.58 9.48
CA VAL A 107 -6.18 -5.24 9.02
C VAL A 107 -5.56 -4.47 10.17
N SER A 108 -4.49 -3.72 9.85
CA SER A 108 -3.84 -2.82 10.79
C SER A 108 -3.27 -1.60 10.08
N SER A 109 -2.71 -0.67 10.85
CA SER A 109 -2.15 0.58 10.36
C SER A 109 -0.83 0.89 11.06
N SER A 110 0.04 1.68 10.43
CA SER A 110 1.25 2.20 11.07
C SER A 110 0.93 3.00 12.33
N GLU A 111 -0.18 3.75 12.33
CA GLU A 111 -0.63 4.48 13.52
C GLU A 111 -0.97 3.54 14.68
N ARG A 112 -1.66 2.43 14.44
CA ARG A 112 -1.96 1.42 15.46
C ARG A 112 -0.71 0.74 16.00
N TRP A 113 0.22 0.43 15.13
CA TRP A 113 1.45 -0.27 15.49
C TRP A 113 2.52 0.63 16.10
N GLY A 114 2.44 1.95 15.88
CA GLY A 114 3.48 2.90 16.29
C GLY A 114 4.78 2.72 15.51
N VAL A 115 4.74 2.07 14.36
CA VAL A 115 5.87 1.84 13.44
C VAL A 115 5.39 1.93 12.00
N GLU A 116 6.19 2.52 11.13
CA GLU A 116 5.86 2.71 9.71
C GLU A 116 6.89 2.07 8.78
N LYS A 117 6.47 1.72 7.58
CA LYS A 117 7.36 1.30 6.49
C LYS A 117 8.32 2.46 6.13
N PRO A 118 9.57 2.18 5.82
CA PRO A 118 10.18 0.86 5.56
C PRO A 118 10.86 0.20 6.78
N ALA A 119 10.54 0.60 8.01
CA ALA A 119 11.19 0.04 9.21
C ALA A 119 11.07 -1.51 9.26
N PRO A 120 12.16 -2.24 9.55
CA PRO A 120 12.12 -3.71 9.64
C PRO A 120 11.08 -4.23 10.63
N GLU A 121 10.88 -3.53 11.74
CA GLU A 121 9.92 -3.85 12.80
C GLU A 121 8.47 -3.88 12.29
N PHE A 122 8.17 -3.13 11.23
CA PHE A 122 6.86 -3.18 10.57
C PHE A 122 6.63 -4.56 9.94
N PHE A 123 7.62 -5.08 9.24
CA PHE A 123 7.53 -6.39 8.56
C PHE A 123 7.62 -7.55 9.56
N GLU A 124 8.34 -7.39 10.67
CA GLU A 124 8.31 -8.34 11.78
C GLU A 124 6.89 -8.46 12.35
N ARG A 125 6.17 -7.34 12.52
CA ARG A 125 4.76 -7.38 12.94
C ARG A 125 3.86 -8.06 11.92
N VAL A 126 4.07 -7.85 10.62
CA VAL A 126 3.34 -8.58 9.57
C VAL A 126 3.52 -10.08 9.73
N LEU A 127 4.75 -10.56 10.00
CA LEU A 127 5.03 -11.97 10.24
C LEU A 127 4.35 -12.50 11.51
N LEU A 128 4.32 -11.71 12.58
CA LEU A 128 3.62 -12.08 13.82
C LEU A 128 2.10 -12.20 13.60
N GLU A 129 1.48 -11.26 12.87
CA GLU A 129 0.04 -11.29 12.58
C GLU A 129 -0.35 -12.47 11.68
N THR A 130 0.52 -12.84 10.74
CA THR A 130 0.26 -13.96 9.85
C THR A 130 0.53 -15.31 10.50
N ASP A 131 1.39 -15.39 11.51
CA ASP A 131 1.87 -16.63 12.14
C ASP A 131 2.40 -17.64 11.09
N ARG A 132 3.24 -17.17 10.18
CA ARG A 132 3.81 -17.94 9.06
C ARG A 132 5.31 -17.68 8.95
N ALA A 133 6.01 -18.66 8.34
CA ALA A 133 7.40 -18.46 7.97
C ALA A 133 7.51 -17.37 6.87
N PRO A 134 8.56 -16.53 6.87
CA PRO A 134 8.69 -15.42 5.91
C PRO A 134 8.47 -15.85 4.45
N ALA A 135 9.06 -16.97 4.03
CA ALA A 135 8.91 -17.50 2.66
C ALA A 135 7.48 -17.96 2.30
N GLU A 136 6.59 -18.06 3.27
CA GLU A 136 5.18 -18.41 3.07
C GLU A 136 4.26 -17.20 2.96
N VAL A 137 4.81 -15.98 3.15
CA VAL A 137 4.08 -14.71 3.09
C VAL A 137 4.46 -13.93 1.85
N ALA A 138 3.48 -13.53 1.05
CA ALA A 138 3.67 -12.50 0.03
C ALA A 138 3.27 -11.13 0.58
N TYR A 139 4.09 -10.11 0.35
CA TYR A 139 3.74 -8.71 0.58
C TYR A 139 3.56 -8.00 -0.76
N VAL A 140 2.40 -7.40 -0.98
CA VAL A 140 2.01 -6.74 -2.23
C VAL A 140 1.94 -5.24 -2.00
N GLY A 141 2.65 -4.45 -2.78
CA GLY A 141 2.62 -2.99 -2.69
C GLY A 141 3.15 -2.31 -3.95
N ASP A 142 2.90 -1.00 -4.06
CA ASP A 142 3.30 -0.19 -5.21
C ASP A 142 4.68 0.48 -5.03
N HIS A 143 5.13 0.64 -3.79
CA HIS A 143 6.31 1.44 -3.48
C HIS A 143 7.56 0.56 -3.32
N ALA A 144 8.53 0.70 -4.24
CA ALA A 144 9.75 -0.12 -4.22
C ALA A 144 10.46 -0.07 -2.85
N VAL A 145 10.72 1.12 -2.33
CA VAL A 145 11.51 1.33 -1.09
C VAL A 145 10.71 1.02 0.18
N ASN A 146 9.40 1.30 0.19
CA ASN A 146 8.58 1.08 1.39
C ASN A 146 8.03 -0.34 1.49
N ASP A 147 7.82 -1.02 0.34
CA ASP A 147 7.14 -2.32 0.31
C ASP A 147 8.08 -3.45 -0.10
N THR A 148 8.57 -3.41 -1.36
CA THR A 148 9.20 -4.59 -1.94
C THR A 148 10.62 -4.83 -1.43
N GLU A 149 11.42 -3.79 -1.26
CA GLU A 149 12.79 -3.92 -0.71
C GLU A 149 12.77 -4.48 0.72
N PRO A 150 12.01 -3.87 1.68
CA PRO A 150 12.00 -4.37 3.04
C PRO A 150 11.27 -5.70 3.19
N ALA A 151 10.25 -6.01 2.37
CA ALA A 151 9.64 -7.33 2.36
C ALA A 151 10.64 -8.43 1.96
N LEU A 152 11.44 -8.20 0.91
CA LEU A 152 12.54 -9.11 0.53
C LEU A 152 13.59 -9.23 1.63
N ALA A 153 13.96 -8.11 2.26
CA ALA A 153 14.91 -8.11 3.38
C ALA A 153 14.40 -8.93 4.59
N ALA A 154 13.07 -8.94 4.81
CA ALA A 154 12.44 -9.77 5.82
C ALA A 154 12.27 -11.25 5.40
N GLY A 155 12.71 -11.63 4.20
CA GLY A 155 12.61 -13.00 3.67
C GLY A 155 11.25 -13.36 3.10
N MET A 156 10.37 -12.39 2.91
CA MET A 156 9.06 -12.58 2.28
C MET A 156 9.17 -12.62 0.75
N VAL A 157 8.12 -13.09 0.09
CA VAL A 157 7.94 -12.89 -1.35
C VAL A 157 7.40 -11.50 -1.58
N ALA A 158 8.12 -10.66 -2.33
CA ALA A 158 7.67 -9.32 -2.65
C ALA A 158 6.94 -9.31 -4.01
N VAL A 159 5.80 -8.66 -4.05
CA VAL A 159 5.04 -8.40 -5.28
C VAL A 159 4.88 -6.90 -5.47
N HIS A 160 5.39 -6.38 -6.58
CA HIS A 160 5.24 -4.99 -6.95
C HIS A 160 4.08 -4.82 -7.91
N ILE A 161 3.11 -3.99 -7.52
CA ILE A 161 2.04 -3.59 -8.42
C ILE A 161 2.34 -2.22 -9.03
N ARG A 162 2.20 -2.11 -10.34
CA ARG A 162 2.46 -0.86 -11.06
C ARG A 162 1.24 0.06 -11.01
N ARG A 163 1.03 0.70 -9.86
CA ARG A 163 -0.02 1.68 -9.57
C ARG A 163 0.55 2.92 -8.91
N GLY A 164 -0.20 4.01 -8.95
CA GLY A 164 0.19 5.25 -8.31
C GLY A 164 1.53 5.84 -8.80
N PRO A 165 1.90 7.03 -8.32
CA PRO A 165 3.13 7.69 -8.76
C PRO A 165 4.40 6.87 -8.48
N TRP A 166 4.50 6.25 -7.30
CA TRP A 166 5.67 5.45 -6.91
C TRP A 166 5.77 4.16 -7.70
N GLY A 167 4.65 3.46 -7.91
CA GLY A 167 4.62 2.22 -8.68
C GLY A 167 4.97 2.39 -10.17
N TYR A 168 4.80 3.60 -10.70
CA TYR A 168 5.23 3.92 -12.07
C TYR A 168 6.65 4.45 -12.18
N LEU A 169 7.17 5.12 -11.15
CA LEU A 169 8.44 5.86 -11.22
C LEU A 169 9.60 5.14 -10.55
N LEU A 170 9.33 4.28 -9.55
CA LEU A 170 10.39 3.54 -8.86
C LEU A 170 10.49 2.11 -9.40
N GLU A 171 11.71 1.69 -9.72
CA GLU A 171 11.97 0.33 -10.15
C GLU A 171 12.13 -0.60 -8.92
N PRO A 172 11.30 -1.66 -8.81
CA PRO A 172 11.45 -2.63 -7.74
C PRO A 172 12.69 -3.52 -7.97
N PRO A 173 13.21 -4.15 -6.90
CA PRO A 173 14.28 -5.13 -7.02
C PRO A 173 13.95 -6.22 -8.03
N SER A 174 14.96 -6.78 -8.70
CA SER A 174 14.77 -7.82 -9.73
C SER A 174 14.15 -9.11 -9.18
N ALA A 175 14.26 -9.36 -7.88
CA ALA A 175 13.67 -10.50 -7.20
C ALA A 175 12.17 -10.34 -6.93
N ALA A 176 11.61 -9.12 -7.05
CA ALA A 176 10.19 -8.90 -6.86
C ALA A 176 9.39 -9.36 -8.08
N ILE A 177 8.27 -10.04 -7.82
CA ILE A 177 7.26 -10.36 -8.85
C ILE A 177 6.61 -9.03 -9.26
N ARG A 178 6.36 -8.84 -10.56
CA ARG A 178 5.77 -7.61 -11.09
C ARG A 178 4.40 -7.89 -11.68
N ILE A 179 3.41 -7.10 -11.27
CA ILE A 179 2.04 -7.16 -11.79
C ILE A 179 1.55 -5.75 -12.15
N ARG A 180 0.54 -5.67 -12.99
CA ARG A 180 -0.14 -4.42 -13.37
C ARG A 180 -1.57 -4.35 -12.85
N SER A 181 -2.13 -5.49 -12.45
CA SER A 181 -3.46 -5.63 -11.90
C SER A 181 -3.44 -6.71 -10.81
N LEU A 182 -4.29 -6.57 -9.80
CA LEU A 182 -4.49 -7.60 -8.81
C LEU A 182 -5.16 -8.86 -9.38
N ASP A 183 -5.76 -8.77 -10.57
CA ASP A 183 -6.28 -9.95 -11.28
C ASP A 183 -5.18 -10.95 -11.66
N GLU A 184 -3.94 -10.47 -11.85
CA GLU A 184 -2.79 -11.30 -12.17
C GLU A 184 -2.26 -12.06 -10.95
N LEU A 185 -2.48 -11.52 -9.74
CA LEU A 185 -1.84 -11.99 -8.52
C LEU A 185 -2.08 -13.48 -8.22
N PRO A 186 -3.30 -14.04 -8.32
CA PRO A 186 -3.53 -15.45 -8.03
C PRO A 186 -2.78 -16.42 -8.94
N GLU A 187 -2.35 -15.97 -10.12
CA GLU A 187 -1.67 -16.82 -11.11
C GLU A 187 -0.15 -16.76 -11.00
N VAL A 188 0.40 -15.70 -10.39
CA VAL A 188 1.84 -15.49 -10.26
C VAL A 188 2.40 -15.89 -8.89
N LEU A 189 1.52 -16.12 -7.92
CA LEU A 189 1.93 -16.62 -6.60
C LEU A 189 2.40 -18.08 -6.69
N PRO A 190 3.58 -18.42 -6.12
CA PRO A 190 4.14 -19.77 -6.12
C PRO A 190 3.33 -20.77 -5.26
#